data_092bc9b7dc3380f0420e1ee01f7a0538
#
_entry.id   092bc9b7dc3380f0420e1ee01f7a0538
#
_cell.length_a   1.000
_cell.length_b   1.000
_cell.length_c   1.000
_cell.angle_alpha   90.00
_cell.angle_beta   90.00
_cell.angle_gamma   90.00
#
_symmetry.space_group_name_H-M   'P 1'
#
loop_
_entity.id
_entity.type
_entity.pdbx_description
1 polymer ?
#
loop_
_entity_poly.entity_id
_entity_poly.type
_entity_poly.pdbx_seq_one_letter_code
_entity_poly.pdbx_strand_id
1 'polypeptide(L)'
;VRIDSGDIAYLSQEATRMFTEAGFPDAIISGSNDLDEYTIQSLKAQGCTVTSWGVGTKIITADGTSALGGVFKMAVKEADGKEVPVMKFSNDVEKMTNPGIKTVYRFYKKDTGKMITDLVCLHDEKAADGGDFTLVTESAKWRRKELKAGTYTVEELLRPVVENGRNLPLPALPEIIRYADKQMDPLWPEYT
;
A
#
# COMPACT_ATOMS: atom_id res chain seq x y z
N VAL A 1 31.45 6.81 -11.83
CA VAL A 1 31.55 5.78 -12.89
C VAL A 1 30.26 4.97 -12.98
N ARG A 2 29.89 4.49 -14.16
CA ARG A 2 28.73 3.60 -14.37
C ARG A 2 29.21 2.18 -14.68
N ILE A 3 28.67 1.21 -13.97
CA ILE A 3 28.90 -0.22 -14.19
C ILE A 3 27.60 -0.82 -14.75
N ASP A 4 27.67 -1.43 -15.93
CA ASP A 4 26.51 -1.89 -16.71
C ASP A 4 26.61 -3.38 -17.12
N SER A 5 27.64 -4.08 -16.69
CA SER A 5 27.87 -5.49 -17.03
C SER A 5 28.91 -6.11 -16.12
N GLY A 6 29.01 -7.45 -16.16
CA GLY A 6 29.92 -8.20 -15.30
C GLY A 6 29.43 -8.34 -13.88
N ASP A 7 30.31 -8.69 -12.96
CA ASP A 7 30.02 -8.77 -11.54
C ASP A 7 29.98 -7.36 -10.93
N ILE A 8 28.77 -6.81 -10.80
CA ILE A 8 28.56 -5.44 -10.34
C ILE A 8 29.04 -5.27 -8.89
N ALA A 9 28.87 -6.28 -8.02
CA ALA A 9 29.30 -6.20 -6.65
C ALA A 9 30.83 -6.09 -6.56
N TYR A 10 31.54 -7.00 -7.22
CA TYR A 10 32.99 -7.00 -7.26
C TYR A 10 33.56 -5.73 -7.92
N LEU A 11 33.03 -5.38 -9.11
CA LEU A 11 33.54 -4.22 -9.86
C LEU A 11 33.30 -2.90 -9.11
N SER A 12 32.19 -2.79 -8.35
CA SER A 12 31.94 -1.60 -7.56
C SER A 12 32.92 -1.46 -6.38
N GLN A 13 33.26 -2.57 -5.75
CA GLN A 13 34.27 -2.58 -4.66
C GLN A 13 35.64 -2.17 -5.19
N GLU A 14 36.07 -2.73 -6.34
CA GLU A 14 37.32 -2.35 -6.97
C GLU A 14 37.35 -0.89 -7.43
N ALA A 15 36.26 -0.39 -8.00
CA ALA A 15 36.16 1.01 -8.38
C ALA A 15 36.26 1.94 -7.14
N THR A 16 35.61 1.59 -6.03
CA THR A 16 35.70 2.34 -4.78
C THR A 16 37.15 2.37 -4.26
N ARG A 17 37.82 1.21 -4.26
CA ARG A 17 39.22 1.13 -3.85
C ARG A 17 40.10 2.05 -4.71
N MET A 18 39.97 1.97 -6.03
CA MET A 18 40.75 2.78 -6.96
C MET A 18 40.50 4.27 -6.81
N PHE A 19 39.24 4.70 -6.63
CA PHE A 19 38.90 6.11 -6.38
C PHE A 19 39.47 6.60 -5.04
N THR A 20 39.37 5.79 -4.00
CA THR A 20 39.93 6.15 -2.68
C THR A 20 41.42 6.34 -2.74
N GLU A 21 42.16 5.40 -3.38
CA GLU A 21 43.62 5.49 -3.56
C GLU A 21 44.03 6.71 -4.42
N ALA A 22 43.17 7.10 -5.37
CA ALA A 22 43.40 8.29 -6.20
C ALA A 22 43.00 9.62 -5.51
N GLY A 23 42.48 9.59 -4.27
CA GLY A 23 42.09 10.78 -3.53
C GLY A 23 40.65 11.25 -3.79
N PHE A 24 39.77 10.38 -4.32
CA PHE A 24 38.37 10.67 -4.60
C PHE A 24 37.42 9.72 -3.83
N PRO A 25 37.45 9.69 -2.49
CA PRO A 25 36.65 8.75 -1.70
C PRO A 25 35.14 8.92 -1.85
N ASP A 26 34.68 10.13 -2.24
CA ASP A 26 33.27 10.46 -2.40
C ASP A 26 32.76 10.27 -3.85
N ALA A 27 33.52 9.62 -4.70
CA ALA A 27 33.14 9.39 -6.09
C ALA A 27 31.89 8.51 -6.18
N ILE A 28 30.88 8.95 -6.96
CA ILE A 28 29.64 8.22 -7.17
C ILE A 28 29.87 7.05 -8.10
N ILE A 29 29.44 5.86 -7.68
CA ILE A 29 29.36 4.65 -8.49
C ILE A 29 27.89 4.38 -8.81
N SER A 30 27.58 4.32 -10.10
CA SER A 30 26.24 4.04 -10.60
C SER A 30 26.18 2.63 -11.18
N GLY A 31 25.22 1.84 -10.75
CA GLY A 31 24.93 0.51 -11.29
C GLY A 31 23.72 0.55 -12.22
N SER A 32 23.77 -0.20 -13.31
CA SER A 32 22.68 -0.35 -14.28
C SER A 32 22.70 -1.77 -14.85
N ASN A 33 21.80 -2.10 -15.78
CA ASN A 33 21.57 -3.40 -16.37
C ASN A 33 20.47 -4.21 -15.68
N ASP A 34 19.35 -4.43 -16.34
CA ASP A 34 18.20 -5.28 -15.94
C ASP A 34 17.95 -5.41 -14.42
N LEU A 35 18.13 -4.29 -13.72
CA LEU A 35 18.01 -4.23 -12.27
C LEU A 35 16.54 -4.25 -11.83
N ASP A 36 16.30 -4.96 -10.75
CA ASP A 36 15.05 -4.97 -9.98
C ASP A 36 15.38 -4.93 -8.47
N GLU A 37 14.33 -4.89 -7.64
CA GLU A 37 14.48 -4.85 -6.19
C GLU A 37 15.23 -6.06 -5.62
N TYR A 38 15.01 -7.24 -6.19
CA TYR A 38 15.66 -8.48 -5.73
C TYR A 38 17.14 -8.50 -6.08
N THR A 39 17.47 -8.09 -7.30
CA THR A 39 18.85 -7.98 -7.75
C THR A 39 19.62 -6.94 -6.93
N ILE A 40 19.01 -5.76 -6.69
CA ILE A 40 19.61 -4.72 -5.85
C ILE A 40 19.81 -5.20 -4.43
N GLN A 41 18.82 -5.88 -3.83
CA GLN A 41 18.94 -6.46 -2.49
C GLN A 41 20.10 -7.48 -2.42
N SER A 42 20.20 -8.37 -3.41
CA SER A 42 21.28 -9.35 -3.51
C SER A 42 22.64 -8.68 -3.64
N LEU A 43 22.79 -7.69 -4.51
CA LEU A 43 24.04 -6.94 -4.68
C LEU A 43 24.46 -6.23 -3.38
N LYS A 44 23.52 -5.61 -2.67
CA LYS A 44 23.78 -4.99 -1.35
C LYS A 44 24.24 -6.03 -0.32
N ALA A 45 23.65 -7.21 -0.29
CA ALA A 45 24.06 -8.29 0.61
C ALA A 45 25.49 -8.80 0.31
N GLN A 46 25.94 -8.67 -0.94
CA GLN A 46 27.31 -8.99 -1.37
C GLN A 46 28.33 -7.87 -1.10
N GLY A 47 27.93 -6.79 -0.44
CA GLY A 47 28.81 -5.66 -0.14
C GLY A 47 29.02 -4.70 -1.30
N CYS A 48 28.12 -4.67 -2.28
CA CYS A 48 28.16 -3.72 -3.39
C CYS A 48 28.21 -2.28 -2.91
N THR A 49 29.12 -1.49 -3.47
CA THR A 49 29.33 -0.07 -3.09
C THR A 49 28.63 0.91 -4.04
N VAL A 50 27.74 0.43 -4.90
CA VAL A 50 26.92 1.29 -5.75
C VAL A 50 26.00 2.16 -4.89
N THR A 51 26.02 3.47 -5.17
CA THR A 51 25.21 4.49 -4.46
C THR A 51 24.09 5.08 -5.32
N SER A 52 24.13 4.84 -6.64
CA SER A 52 23.12 5.32 -7.60
C SER A 52 22.71 4.16 -8.51
N TRP A 53 21.40 3.92 -8.65
CA TRP A 53 20.85 2.80 -9.38
C TRP A 53 20.05 3.26 -10.59
N GLY A 54 20.46 2.78 -11.78
CA GLY A 54 19.73 3.03 -13.02
C GLY A 54 18.78 1.86 -13.31
N VAL A 55 17.56 1.91 -12.77
CA VAL A 55 16.52 0.91 -13.02
C VAL A 55 15.63 1.42 -14.15
N GLY A 56 15.54 0.69 -15.25
CA GLY A 56 14.81 1.11 -16.45
C GLY A 56 13.63 0.21 -16.76
N THR A 57 13.88 -0.86 -17.50
CA THR A 57 12.87 -1.77 -18.07
C THR A 57 11.85 -2.24 -17.03
N LYS A 58 12.31 -2.72 -15.88
CA LYS A 58 11.45 -3.27 -14.84
C LYS A 58 10.46 -2.25 -14.28
N ILE A 59 10.86 -0.99 -14.13
CA ILE A 59 9.97 0.09 -13.67
C ILE A 59 9.00 0.48 -14.79
N ILE A 60 9.48 0.70 -16.02
CA ILE A 60 8.63 1.19 -17.13
C ILE A 60 7.59 0.16 -17.54
N THR A 61 7.93 -1.11 -17.51
CA THR A 61 7.01 -2.20 -17.87
C THR A 61 6.16 -2.67 -16.67
N ALA A 62 6.42 -2.15 -15.46
CA ALA A 62 5.83 -2.65 -14.21
C ALA A 62 5.93 -4.19 -14.12
N ASP A 63 7.16 -4.70 -14.23
CA ASP A 63 7.45 -6.13 -14.34
C ASP A 63 6.71 -6.94 -13.26
N GLY A 64 6.04 -8.01 -13.70
CA GLY A 64 5.17 -8.82 -12.85
C GLY A 64 3.71 -8.34 -12.81
N THR A 65 3.44 -7.08 -12.54
CA THR A 65 2.07 -6.52 -12.48
C THR A 65 2.01 -5.24 -13.31
N SER A 66 1.87 -5.40 -14.61
CA SER A 66 1.85 -4.28 -15.59
C SER A 66 0.55 -3.47 -15.60
N ALA A 67 -0.48 -3.94 -14.90
CA ALA A 67 -1.76 -3.25 -14.81
C ALA A 67 -2.44 -3.52 -13.47
N LEU A 68 -3.05 -2.49 -12.89
CA LEU A 68 -3.95 -2.63 -11.75
C LEU A 68 -5.33 -3.03 -12.26
N GLY A 69 -5.79 -4.23 -11.88
CA GLY A 69 -7.14 -4.70 -12.21
C GLY A 69 -8.19 -3.91 -11.43
N GLY A 70 -9.26 -3.50 -12.11
CA GLY A 70 -10.39 -2.84 -11.49
C GLY A 70 -11.70 -3.43 -11.99
N VAL A 71 -12.64 -3.70 -11.08
CA VAL A 71 -13.98 -4.17 -11.43
C VAL A 71 -15.02 -3.46 -10.59
N PHE A 72 -16.20 -3.26 -11.15
CA PHE A 72 -17.35 -2.71 -10.46
C PHE A 72 -18.42 -3.78 -10.27
N LYS A 73 -19.01 -3.79 -9.12
CA LYS A 73 -20.15 -4.64 -8.78
C LYS A 73 -21.24 -3.78 -8.14
N MET A 74 -22.47 -3.93 -8.61
CA MET A 74 -23.61 -3.26 -8.00
C MET A 74 -23.84 -3.83 -6.61
N ALA A 75 -23.90 -2.96 -5.60
CA ALA A 75 -24.16 -3.32 -4.20
C ALA A 75 -25.50 -2.78 -3.68
N VAL A 76 -26.04 -1.74 -4.34
CA VAL A 76 -27.35 -1.14 -4.02
C VAL A 76 -28.00 -0.69 -5.32
N LYS A 77 -29.33 -0.77 -5.39
CA LYS A 77 -30.16 -0.07 -6.36
C LYS A 77 -31.24 0.72 -5.65
N GLU A 78 -31.70 1.81 -6.24
CA GLU A 78 -32.89 2.50 -5.78
C GLU A 78 -34.12 1.88 -6.46
N ALA A 79 -35.16 1.61 -5.67
CA ALA A 79 -36.47 1.20 -6.15
C ALA A 79 -37.54 1.84 -5.25
N ASP A 80 -38.49 2.52 -5.87
CA ASP A 80 -39.60 3.21 -5.19
C ASP A 80 -39.12 4.18 -4.08
N GLY A 81 -38.03 4.92 -4.34
CA GLY A 81 -37.42 5.86 -3.40
C GLY A 81 -36.71 5.20 -2.21
N LYS A 82 -36.43 3.90 -2.28
CA LYS A 82 -35.74 3.14 -1.23
C LYS A 82 -34.48 2.49 -1.74
N GLU A 83 -33.47 2.46 -0.92
CA GLU A 83 -32.25 1.69 -1.15
C GLU A 83 -32.55 0.19 -0.98
N VAL A 84 -32.31 -0.58 -2.03
CA VAL A 84 -32.44 -2.04 -2.03
C VAL A 84 -31.05 -2.64 -2.17
N PRO A 85 -30.53 -3.29 -1.12
CA PRO A 85 -29.25 -3.99 -1.20
C PRO A 85 -29.30 -5.09 -2.25
N VAL A 86 -28.23 -5.18 -3.06
CA VAL A 86 -28.09 -6.20 -4.09
C VAL A 86 -26.68 -6.77 -4.08
N MET A 87 -26.52 -7.99 -4.56
CA MET A 87 -25.21 -8.62 -4.70
C MET A 87 -25.16 -9.45 -5.99
N LYS A 88 -23.94 -9.66 -6.47
CA LYS A 88 -23.70 -10.62 -7.54
C LYS A 88 -23.63 -12.03 -6.94
N PHE A 89 -24.49 -12.95 -7.43
CA PHE A 89 -24.33 -14.38 -7.15
C PHE A 89 -23.29 -14.99 -8.10
N SER A 90 -22.41 -15.80 -7.58
CA SER A 90 -21.38 -16.51 -8.34
C SER A 90 -20.99 -17.79 -7.61
N ASN A 91 -20.61 -18.82 -8.35
CA ASN A 91 -20.00 -20.03 -7.78
C ASN A 91 -18.58 -19.76 -7.24
N ASP A 92 -17.99 -18.64 -7.65
CA ASP A 92 -16.73 -18.13 -7.18
C ASP A 92 -17.00 -17.11 -6.05
N VAL A 93 -16.69 -17.47 -4.83
CA VAL A 93 -16.95 -16.65 -3.63
C VAL A 93 -16.24 -15.31 -3.71
N GLU A 94 -15.05 -15.25 -4.31
CA GLU A 94 -14.28 -14.00 -4.47
C GLU A 94 -14.99 -13.00 -5.40
N LYS A 95 -15.89 -13.44 -6.24
CA LYS A 95 -16.71 -12.59 -7.12
C LYS A 95 -18.00 -12.11 -6.47
N MET A 96 -18.34 -12.63 -5.30
CA MET A 96 -19.49 -12.16 -4.53
C MET A 96 -19.09 -10.92 -3.75
N THR A 97 -19.99 -9.92 -3.74
CA THR A 97 -19.76 -8.67 -3.02
C THR A 97 -20.74 -8.54 -1.86
N ASN A 98 -20.32 -7.89 -0.79
CA ASN A 98 -21.21 -7.54 0.29
C ASN A 98 -22.23 -6.50 -0.19
N PRO A 99 -23.54 -6.72 -0.01
CA PRO A 99 -24.57 -5.77 -0.41
C PRO A 99 -24.60 -4.53 0.49
N GLY A 100 -25.30 -3.49 0.05
CA GLY A 100 -25.48 -2.23 0.80
C GLY A 100 -24.43 -1.18 0.51
N ILE A 101 -24.72 0.06 0.91
CA ILE A 101 -23.75 1.18 0.88
C ILE A 101 -22.81 0.98 2.07
N LYS A 102 -21.52 0.92 1.78
CA LYS A 102 -20.49 0.61 2.77
C LYS A 102 -19.56 1.78 3.00
N THR A 103 -19.01 1.85 4.21
CA THR A 103 -17.85 2.68 4.55
C THR A 103 -16.72 1.81 5.08
N VAL A 104 -15.53 2.41 5.21
CA VAL A 104 -14.33 1.74 5.70
C VAL A 104 -13.73 2.56 6.82
N TYR A 105 -13.55 1.92 7.96
CA TYR A 105 -12.89 2.50 9.13
C TYR A 105 -11.57 1.78 9.39
N ARG A 106 -10.50 2.56 9.64
CA ARG A 106 -9.20 2.04 10.06
C ARG A 106 -8.99 2.26 11.54
N PHE A 107 -8.61 1.20 12.22
CA PHE A 107 -8.33 1.21 13.65
C PHE A 107 -6.84 1.21 13.91
N TYR A 108 -6.40 2.08 14.82
CA TYR A 108 -5.02 2.18 15.26
C TYR A 108 -4.93 1.95 16.77
N LYS A 109 -3.85 1.33 17.24
CA LYS A 109 -3.53 1.27 18.66
C LYS A 109 -3.30 2.67 19.22
N LYS A 110 -3.99 3.02 20.29
CA LYS A 110 -3.90 4.36 20.87
C LYS A 110 -2.54 4.67 21.49
N ASP A 111 -1.85 3.66 22.00
CA ASP A 111 -0.54 3.76 22.65
C ASP A 111 0.61 3.89 21.65
N THR A 112 0.56 3.19 20.54
CA THR A 112 1.67 3.09 19.56
C THR A 112 1.38 3.72 18.21
N GLY A 113 0.11 4.05 17.92
CA GLY A 113 -0.31 4.49 16.59
C GLY A 113 -0.25 3.40 15.51
N LYS A 114 0.11 2.16 15.85
CA LYS A 114 0.19 1.06 14.89
C LYS A 114 -1.19 0.61 14.44
N MET A 115 -1.31 0.30 13.16
CA MET A 115 -2.55 -0.20 12.55
C MET A 115 -2.97 -1.53 13.19
N ILE A 116 -4.25 -1.64 13.52
CA ILE A 116 -4.84 -2.86 14.06
C ILE A 116 -5.53 -3.65 12.95
N THR A 117 -6.43 -2.98 12.21
CA THR A 117 -7.25 -3.61 11.17
C THR A 117 -8.14 -2.56 10.48
N ASP A 118 -8.68 -2.92 9.34
CA ASP A 118 -9.75 -2.17 8.67
C ASP A 118 -11.10 -2.89 8.91
N LEU A 119 -12.15 -2.11 9.12
CA LEU A 119 -13.53 -2.57 9.19
C LEU A 119 -14.30 -2.04 7.98
N VAL A 120 -14.89 -2.94 7.22
CA VAL A 120 -15.90 -2.62 6.20
C VAL A 120 -17.27 -2.85 6.82
N CYS A 121 -18.11 -1.84 6.89
CA CYS A 121 -19.47 -1.92 7.46
C CYS A 121 -20.47 -1.11 6.62
N LEU A 122 -21.75 -1.20 6.93
CA LEU A 122 -22.74 -0.35 6.31
C LEU A 122 -22.53 1.12 6.77
N HIS A 123 -22.89 2.06 5.91
CA HIS A 123 -22.65 3.51 6.15
C HIS A 123 -23.41 4.06 7.37
N ASP A 124 -24.47 3.40 7.79
CA ASP A 124 -25.27 3.73 8.99
C ASP A 124 -24.75 3.03 10.27
N GLU A 125 -23.86 2.05 10.14
CA GLU A 125 -23.15 1.42 11.25
C GLU A 125 -21.93 2.26 11.63
N LYS A 126 -22.10 3.17 12.59
CA LYS A 126 -21.02 4.09 12.97
C LYS A 126 -20.01 3.42 13.92
N ALA A 127 -18.81 3.16 13.41
CA ALA A 127 -17.68 2.69 14.23
C ALA A 127 -16.97 3.82 15.01
N ALA A 128 -17.37 5.07 14.81
CA ALA A 128 -16.70 6.25 15.39
C ALA A 128 -16.99 6.48 16.88
N ASP A 129 -17.95 5.79 17.48
CA ASP A 129 -18.46 6.12 18.81
C ASP A 129 -17.59 5.60 19.98
N GLY A 130 -16.42 5.02 19.69
CA GLY A 130 -15.42 4.64 20.70
C GLY A 130 -15.85 3.51 21.65
N GLY A 131 -16.86 2.70 21.25
CA GLY A 131 -17.39 1.58 22.02
C GLY A 131 -16.51 0.32 21.96
N ASP A 132 -16.99 -0.74 22.57
CA ASP A 132 -16.42 -2.08 22.42
C ASP A 132 -16.85 -2.68 21.08
N PHE A 133 -15.91 -3.24 20.31
CA PHE A 133 -16.20 -3.91 19.04
C PHE A 133 -15.70 -5.35 19.06
N THR A 134 -16.48 -6.23 18.42
CA THR A 134 -16.02 -7.57 18.04
C THR A 134 -15.98 -7.64 16.52
N LEU A 135 -14.78 -7.60 15.96
CA LEU A 135 -14.55 -7.68 14.52
C LEU A 135 -14.42 -9.15 14.10
N VAL A 136 -15.00 -9.47 12.95
CA VAL A 136 -15.02 -10.83 12.39
C VAL A 136 -14.40 -10.81 11.00
N THR A 137 -13.50 -11.73 10.72
CA THR A 137 -12.95 -11.91 9.38
C THR A 137 -13.93 -12.70 8.52
N GLU A 138 -14.32 -12.19 7.37
CA GLU A 138 -15.31 -12.81 6.48
C GLU A 138 -14.87 -14.20 5.99
N SER A 139 -13.61 -14.32 5.57
CA SER A 139 -13.02 -15.58 5.11
C SER A 139 -12.81 -16.63 6.21
N ALA A 140 -12.86 -16.21 7.47
CA ALA A 140 -12.63 -17.06 8.63
C ALA A 140 -13.49 -16.59 9.81
N LYS A 141 -14.79 -16.85 9.76
CA LYS A 141 -15.79 -16.38 10.76
C LYS A 141 -15.50 -16.78 12.20
N TRP A 142 -14.64 -17.76 12.42
CA TRP A 142 -14.14 -18.15 13.74
C TRP A 142 -13.02 -17.22 14.25
N ARG A 143 -12.37 -16.44 13.40
CA ARG A 143 -11.39 -15.41 13.81
C ARG A 143 -12.13 -14.16 14.24
N ARG A 144 -12.01 -13.87 15.51
CA ARG A 144 -12.59 -12.67 16.13
C ARG A 144 -11.48 -11.81 16.72
N LYS A 145 -11.64 -10.51 16.64
CA LYS A 145 -10.78 -9.53 17.30
C LYS A 145 -11.64 -8.60 18.15
N GLU A 146 -11.40 -8.61 19.45
CA GLU A 146 -12.07 -7.68 20.37
C GLU A 146 -11.24 -6.42 20.49
N LEU A 147 -11.91 -5.28 20.35
CA LEU A 147 -11.37 -3.95 20.57
C LEU A 147 -12.15 -3.32 21.74
N LYS A 148 -11.44 -2.92 22.78
CA LYS A 148 -12.03 -2.30 23.96
C LYS A 148 -12.05 -0.78 23.83
N ALA A 149 -13.12 -0.15 24.26
CA ALA A 149 -13.24 1.30 24.32
C ALA A 149 -12.01 1.94 24.97
N GLY A 150 -11.52 3.02 24.38
CA GLY A 150 -10.37 3.78 24.88
C GLY A 150 -8.99 3.19 24.55
N THR A 151 -8.89 1.98 23.95
CA THR A 151 -7.60 1.37 23.58
C THR A 151 -7.19 1.63 22.13
N TYR A 152 -8.06 2.21 21.33
CA TYR A 152 -7.85 2.47 19.91
C TYR A 152 -8.28 3.89 19.54
N THR A 153 -7.84 4.32 18.36
CA THR A 153 -8.39 5.45 17.60
C THR A 153 -8.91 4.93 16.27
N VAL A 154 -9.86 5.65 15.66
CA VAL A 154 -10.50 5.24 14.41
C VAL A 154 -10.48 6.37 13.40
N GLU A 155 -10.27 6.04 12.14
CA GLU A 155 -10.31 6.95 11.00
C GLU A 155 -11.24 6.39 9.92
N GLU A 156 -12.17 7.22 9.42
CA GLU A 156 -12.94 6.89 8.23
C GLU A 156 -12.10 7.16 6.99
N LEU A 157 -11.94 6.14 6.14
CA LEU A 157 -11.01 6.22 4.99
C LEU A 157 -11.66 6.80 3.74
N LEU A 158 -12.99 6.69 3.59
CA LEU A 158 -13.66 7.18 2.40
C LEU A 158 -13.67 8.72 2.39
N ARG A 159 -13.31 9.28 1.24
CA ARG A 159 -13.36 10.72 0.99
C ARG A 159 -14.18 10.98 -0.26
N PRO A 160 -15.12 11.91 -0.26
CA PRO A 160 -15.86 12.26 -1.44
C PRO A 160 -14.91 12.93 -2.47
N VAL A 161 -15.02 12.53 -3.72
CA VAL A 161 -14.28 13.11 -4.86
C VAL A 161 -15.21 13.74 -5.90
N VAL A 162 -16.47 13.35 -5.88
CA VAL A 162 -17.56 13.93 -6.69
C VAL A 162 -18.76 14.15 -5.79
N GLU A 163 -19.36 15.32 -5.86
CA GLU A 163 -20.57 15.64 -5.14
C GLU A 163 -21.54 16.43 -6.06
N ASN A 164 -22.80 16.00 -6.10
CA ASN A 164 -23.83 16.62 -6.96
C ASN A 164 -23.40 16.79 -8.43
N GLY A 165 -22.70 15.78 -8.97
CA GLY A 165 -22.18 15.77 -10.35
C GLY A 165 -20.99 16.69 -10.60
N ARG A 166 -20.38 17.26 -9.54
CA ARG A 166 -19.22 18.13 -9.65
C ARG A 166 -18.00 17.49 -8.98
N ASN A 167 -16.87 17.56 -9.66
CA ASN A 167 -15.59 17.15 -9.05
C ASN A 167 -15.25 18.08 -7.90
N LEU A 168 -14.91 17.48 -6.74
CA LEU A 168 -14.34 18.21 -5.62
C LEU A 168 -12.85 18.49 -5.87
N PRO A 169 -12.28 19.55 -5.28
CA PRO A 169 -10.86 19.82 -5.38
C PRO A 169 -10.06 18.62 -4.87
N LEU A 170 -9.20 18.06 -5.70
CA LEU A 170 -8.29 17.00 -5.33
C LEU A 170 -6.99 17.60 -4.78
N PRO A 171 -6.32 16.93 -3.83
CA PRO A 171 -5.01 17.37 -3.34
C PRO A 171 -3.98 17.32 -4.47
N ALA A 172 -2.96 18.18 -4.38
CA ALA A 172 -1.85 18.17 -5.33
C ALA A 172 -1.04 16.87 -5.21
N LEU A 173 -0.40 16.44 -6.31
CA LEU A 173 0.39 15.19 -6.32
C LEU A 173 1.41 15.08 -5.17
N PRO A 174 2.17 16.12 -4.79
CA PRO A 174 3.08 16.04 -3.64
C PRO A 174 2.37 15.75 -2.30
N GLU A 175 1.12 16.17 -2.17
CA GLU A 175 0.31 15.92 -0.96
C GLU A 175 -0.18 14.46 -0.95
N ILE A 176 -0.55 13.93 -2.12
CA ILE A 176 -0.93 12.52 -2.28
C ILE A 176 0.26 11.62 -1.93
N ILE A 177 1.46 11.95 -2.42
CA ILE A 177 2.69 11.19 -2.11
C ILE A 177 2.96 11.21 -0.60
N ARG A 178 2.95 12.40 0.03
CA ARG A 178 3.15 12.51 1.48
C ARG A 178 2.08 11.76 2.29
N TYR A 179 0.85 11.74 1.79
CA TYR A 179 -0.21 10.95 2.43
C TYR A 179 0.08 9.45 2.33
N ALA A 180 0.50 8.97 1.15
CA ALA A 180 0.87 7.56 0.96
C ALA A 180 2.01 7.15 1.90
N ASP A 181 3.09 7.94 1.98
CA ASP A 181 4.21 7.70 2.88
C ASP A 181 3.74 7.57 4.34
N LYS A 182 2.90 8.53 4.80
CA LYS A 182 2.34 8.50 6.16
C LYS A 182 1.47 7.26 6.43
N GLN A 183 0.84 6.68 5.41
CA GLN A 183 0.05 5.47 5.58
C GLN A 183 0.91 4.21 5.74
N MET A 184 2.20 4.28 5.38
CA MET A 184 3.16 3.19 5.62
C MET A 184 3.64 3.15 7.07
N ASP A 185 3.79 4.30 7.73
CA ASP A 185 4.32 4.40 9.11
C ASP A 185 3.55 3.54 10.14
N PRO A 186 2.21 3.47 10.11
CA PRO A 186 1.44 2.65 11.05
C PRO A 186 1.51 1.15 10.80
N LEU A 187 2.01 0.71 9.64
CA LEU A 187 2.11 -0.72 9.33
C LEU A 187 3.11 -1.41 10.27
N TRP A 188 2.89 -2.70 10.46
CA TRP A 188 3.84 -3.54 11.18
C TRP A 188 4.98 -3.94 10.25
N PRO A 189 6.19 -4.19 10.77
CA PRO A 189 7.36 -4.56 9.94
C PRO A 189 7.13 -5.75 9.01
N GLU A 190 6.21 -6.64 9.36
CA GLU A 190 5.86 -7.82 8.55
C GLU A 190 5.12 -7.46 7.25
N TYR A 191 4.65 -6.20 7.10
CA TYR A 191 3.95 -5.69 5.92
C TYR A 191 4.76 -4.66 5.12
N THR A 192 5.94 -4.33 5.56
CA THR A 192 6.88 -3.42 4.92
C THR A 192 8.16 -4.17 4.53
#